data_02e802732ac71cb20cfac271854dc49f
#
_entry.id   02e802732ac71cb20cfac271854dc49f
#
_cell.length_a   1.000
_cell.length_b   1.000
_cell.length_c   1.000
_cell.angle_alpha   90.00
_cell.angle_beta   90.00
_cell.angle_gamma   90.00
#
_symmetry.space_group_name_H-M   'P 1'
#
loop_
_entity.id
_entity.type
_entity.pdbx_description
1 polymer ?
#
loop_
_entity_poly.entity_id
_entity_poly.type
_entity_poly.pdbx_seq_one_letter_code
_entity_poly.pdbx_strand_id
1 'polypeptide(L)'
;MRGGSLCLQQAERLAPATFDQVLKAAGRVNVRVLATTTSTDSLAHLREVCETVQLLPLRQRQGDIVLLAEHFAQLYSSPLGASRAFSESALSAMLQHDWPGNVRELAMRVRRALAMGSAAQVEASDLGLHGGFDAGPGATLEDYKRRAEYQALCDALARHSSNLSLAAKTLGISRPTFYRLLHKHQLL
;
A
#
# COMPACT_ATOMS: atom_id res chain seq x y z
N MET A 1 -11.71 18.18 34.26
CA MET A 1 -10.45 17.91 33.54
C MET A 1 -10.79 17.53 32.11
N ARG A 2 -10.14 18.12 31.10
CA ARG A 2 -10.38 17.77 29.70
C ARG A 2 -9.66 16.45 29.43
N GLY A 3 -10.41 15.36 29.16
CA GLY A 3 -9.86 14.09 28.72
C GLY A 3 -9.17 14.24 27.38
N GLY A 4 -8.03 13.57 27.22
CA GLY A 4 -7.30 13.48 25.97
C GLY A 4 -7.44 12.10 25.32
N SER A 5 -6.76 11.90 24.20
CA SER A 5 -6.62 10.57 23.57
C SER A 5 -5.13 10.25 23.38
N LEU A 6 -4.75 9.02 23.72
CA LEU A 6 -3.42 8.45 23.49
C LEU A 6 -3.53 7.42 22.39
N CYS A 7 -2.75 7.58 21.32
CA CYS A 7 -2.68 6.59 20.23
C CYS A 7 -1.37 5.83 20.30
N LEU A 8 -1.45 4.52 20.45
CA LEU A 8 -0.32 3.58 20.43
C LEU A 8 -0.29 2.90 19.06
N GLN A 9 0.71 3.21 18.25
CA GLN A 9 0.91 2.54 16.97
C GLN A 9 1.77 1.30 17.12
N GLN A 10 1.40 0.22 16.43
CA GLN A 10 2.11 -1.07 16.50
C GLN A 10 2.23 -1.58 17.94
N ALA A 11 1.10 -1.63 18.63
CA ALA A 11 1.03 -1.99 20.04
C ALA A 11 1.58 -3.40 20.33
N GLU A 12 1.63 -4.27 19.32
CA GLU A 12 2.28 -5.59 19.39
C GLU A 12 3.77 -5.55 19.69
N ARG A 13 4.42 -4.39 19.56
CA ARG A 13 5.83 -4.19 19.91
C ARG A 13 6.05 -3.90 21.39
N LEU A 14 4.99 -3.58 22.11
CA LEU A 14 5.08 -3.37 23.56
C LEU A 14 4.99 -4.69 24.29
N ALA A 15 5.78 -4.84 25.35
CA ALA A 15 5.59 -5.95 26.27
C ALA A 15 4.21 -5.85 26.92
N PRO A 16 3.50 -6.97 27.11
CA PRO A 16 2.14 -6.97 27.69
C PRO A 16 2.06 -6.21 29.02
N ALA A 17 3.04 -6.40 29.91
CA ALA A 17 3.10 -5.69 31.19
C ALA A 17 3.20 -4.17 31.05
N THR A 18 3.92 -3.69 30.03
CA THR A 18 4.04 -2.25 29.73
C THR A 18 2.71 -1.71 29.20
N PHE A 19 2.04 -2.47 28.34
CA PHE A 19 0.74 -2.08 27.83
C PHE A 19 -0.31 -1.95 28.95
N ASP A 20 -0.34 -2.91 29.88
CA ASP A 20 -1.21 -2.87 31.07
C ASP A 20 -0.92 -1.66 31.98
N GLN A 21 0.35 -1.29 32.15
CA GLN A 21 0.73 -0.11 32.90
C GLN A 21 0.21 1.17 32.21
N VAL A 22 0.29 1.26 30.88
CA VAL A 22 -0.24 2.38 30.12
C VAL A 22 -1.76 2.48 30.27
N LEU A 23 -2.49 1.37 30.18
CA LEU A 23 -3.95 1.35 30.39
C LEU A 23 -4.33 1.82 31.79
N LYS A 24 -3.65 1.32 32.83
CA LYS A 24 -3.88 1.74 34.22
C LYS A 24 -3.59 3.22 34.43
N ALA A 25 -2.50 3.74 33.86
CA ALA A 25 -2.15 5.16 33.94
C ALA A 25 -3.18 6.06 33.23
N ALA A 26 -3.59 5.65 32.03
CA ALA A 26 -4.59 6.36 31.22
C ALA A 26 -5.97 6.43 31.94
N GLY A 27 -6.37 5.33 32.58
CA GLY A 27 -7.61 5.27 33.36
C GLY A 27 -7.62 6.24 34.54
N ARG A 28 -6.48 6.44 35.22
CA ARG A 28 -6.35 7.39 36.35
C ARG A 28 -6.54 8.86 35.92
N VAL A 29 -6.20 9.20 34.68
CA VAL A 29 -6.25 10.57 34.16
C VAL A 29 -7.40 10.78 33.16
N ASN A 30 -8.28 9.81 33.04
CA ASN A 30 -9.43 9.81 32.12
C ASN A 30 -9.02 10.10 30.67
N VAL A 31 -7.99 9.41 30.18
CA VAL A 31 -7.49 9.49 28.81
C VAL A 31 -7.98 8.26 28.04
N ARG A 32 -8.55 8.48 26.84
CA ARG A 32 -8.91 7.41 25.91
C ARG A 32 -7.65 6.80 25.29
N VAL A 33 -7.51 5.49 25.29
CA VAL A 33 -6.42 4.79 24.60
C VAL A 33 -6.94 4.19 23.31
N LEU A 34 -6.23 4.48 22.21
CA LEU A 34 -6.41 3.88 20.89
C LEU A 34 -5.15 3.10 20.57
N ALA A 35 -5.26 1.83 20.24
CA ALA A 35 -4.12 1.01 19.87
C ALA A 35 -4.30 0.45 18.46
N THR A 36 -3.25 0.47 17.65
CA THR A 36 -3.23 -0.21 16.35
C THR A 36 -2.30 -1.41 16.40
N THR A 37 -2.69 -2.51 15.78
CA THR A 37 -1.88 -3.72 15.67
C THR A 37 -2.06 -4.36 14.29
N THR A 38 -1.05 -5.06 13.82
CA THR A 38 -1.12 -5.91 12.62
C THR A 38 -1.42 -7.37 12.96
N SER A 39 -1.35 -7.74 14.25
CA SER A 39 -1.62 -9.09 14.74
C SER A 39 -2.72 -9.06 15.81
N THR A 40 -3.81 -9.72 15.52
CA THR A 40 -4.92 -9.86 16.47
C THR A 40 -4.57 -10.74 17.66
N ASP A 41 -3.63 -11.67 17.51
CA ASP A 41 -3.26 -12.63 18.55
C ASP A 41 -2.39 -12.02 19.64
N SER A 42 -1.54 -11.05 19.26
CA SER A 42 -0.67 -10.34 20.21
C SER A 42 -1.44 -9.56 21.28
N LEU A 43 -2.67 -9.19 21.00
CA LEU A 43 -3.55 -8.43 21.90
C LEU A 43 -4.82 -9.21 22.30
N ALA A 44 -4.80 -10.53 22.14
CA ALA A 44 -5.97 -11.39 22.43
C ALA A 44 -6.49 -11.21 23.86
N HIS A 45 -5.60 -10.98 24.83
CA HIS A 45 -5.95 -10.74 26.23
C HIS A 45 -6.73 -9.44 26.46
N LEU A 46 -6.75 -8.52 25.49
CA LEU A 46 -7.46 -7.24 25.59
C LEU A 46 -8.87 -7.30 24.98
N ARG A 47 -9.23 -8.38 24.30
CA ARG A 47 -10.54 -8.49 23.60
C ARG A 47 -11.73 -8.34 24.55
N GLU A 48 -11.57 -8.72 25.81
CA GLU A 48 -12.62 -8.61 26.81
C GLU A 48 -12.78 -7.20 27.40
N VAL A 49 -11.74 -6.37 27.28
CA VAL A 49 -11.69 -5.01 27.88
C VAL A 49 -11.64 -3.89 26.85
N CYS A 50 -11.45 -4.20 25.58
CA CYS A 50 -11.33 -3.22 24.50
C CYS A 50 -12.30 -3.53 23.36
N GLU A 51 -12.94 -2.49 22.84
CA GLU A 51 -13.66 -2.59 21.58
C GLU A 51 -12.67 -2.77 20.43
N THR A 52 -12.89 -3.78 19.59
CA THR A 52 -11.99 -4.12 18.49
C THR A 52 -12.65 -3.78 17.16
N VAL A 53 -11.98 -2.96 16.35
CA VAL A 53 -12.38 -2.64 14.98
C VAL A 53 -11.37 -3.27 14.04
N GLN A 54 -11.81 -4.18 13.19
CA GLN A 54 -10.98 -4.83 12.18
C GLN A 54 -11.06 -4.09 10.86
N LEU A 55 -9.92 -3.62 10.35
CA LEU A 55 -9.78 -3.07 9.00
C LEU A 55 -9.36 -4.18 8.04
N LEU A 56 -10.25 -4.57 7.16
CA LEU A 56 -9.97 -5.58 6.14
C LEU A 56 -8.94 -5.07 5.12
N PRO A 57 -8.09 -5.95 4.56
CA PRO A 57 -7.19 -5.58 3.48
C PRO A 57 -7.98 -5.18 2.23
N LEU A 58 -7.37 -4.35 1.38
CA LEU A 58 -8.06 -3.73 0.23
C LEU A 58 -8.65 -4.76 -0.74
N ARG A 59 -7.97 -5.91 -0.94
CA ARG A 59 -8.49 -7.03 -1.75
C ARG A 59 -9.84 -7.60 -1.28
N GLN A 60 -10.20 -7.40 -0.01
CA GLN A 60 -11.50 -7.82 0.57
C GLN A 60 -12.52 -6.68 0.59
N ARG A 61 -12.15 -5.50 0.10
CA ARG A 61 -13.00 -4.30 0.03
C ARG A 61 -13.03 -3.77 -1.41
N GLN A 62 -13.41 -4.63 -2.37
CA GLN A 62 -13.36 -4.30 -3.78
C GLN A 62 -14.17 -3.04 -4.15
N GLY A 63 -15.29 -2.80 -3.47
CA GLY A 63 -16.08 -1.58 -3.66
C GLY A 63 -15.34 -0.28 -3.30
N ASP A 64 -14.34 -0.36 -2.39
CA ASP A 64 -13.57 0.82 -1.98
C ASP A 64 -12.43 1.14 -2.96
N ILE A 65 -12.00 0.19 -3.80
CA ILE A 65 -10.82 0.35 -4.66
C ILE A 65 -11.01 1.53 -5.61
N VAL A 66 -12.12 1.55 -6.33
CA VAL A 66 -12.41 2.61 -7.32
C VAL A 66 -12.62 3.95 -6.64
N LEU A 67 -13.39 3.99 -5.55
CA LEU A 67 -13.65 5.21 -4.78
C LEU A 67 -12.36 5.83 -4.25
N LEU A 68 -11.47 5.00 -3.70
CA LEU A 68 -10.16 5.46 -3.21
C LEU A 68 -9.26 5.92 -4.35
N ALA A 69 -9.28 5.22 -5.50
CA ALA A 69 -8.50 5.62 -6.67
C ALA A 69 -8.94 7.00 -7.19
N GLU A 70 -10.25 7.23 -7.31
CA GLU A 70 -10.83 8.52 -7.69
C GLU A 70 -10.47 9.62 -6.69
N HIS A 71 -10.59 9.34 -5.39
CA HIS A 71 -10.19 10.26 -4.33
C HIS A 71 -8.71 10.65 -4.46
N PHE A 72 -7.81 9.69 -4.66
CA PHE A 72 -6.40 9.98 -4.85
C PHE A 72 -6.12 10.69 -6.17
N ALA A 73 -6.87 10.40 -7.23
CA ALA A 73 -6.76 11.13 -8.49
C ALA A 73 -7.11 12.61 -8.29
N GLN A 74 -8.16 12.92 -7.57
CA GLN A 74 -8.52 14.30 -7.22
C GLN A 74 -7.46 14.96 -6.32
N LEU A 75 -6.98 14.25 -5.30
CA LEU A 75 -6.01 14.75 -4.34
C LEU A 75 -4.65 15.10 -4.99
N TYR A 76 -4.21 14.30 -5.96
CA TYR A 76 -2.91 14.47 -6.63
C TYR A 76 -2.99 15.22 -7.96
N SER A 77 -4.18 15.52 -8.45
CA SER A 77 -4.34 16.38 -9.63
C SER A 77 -3.87 17.80 -9.33
N SER A 78 -3.18 18.41 -10.31
CA SER A 78 -2.80 19.81 -10.19
C SER A 78 -4.05 20.71 -10.12
N PRO A 79 -4.03 21.80 -9.32
CA PRO A 79 -5.13 22.76 -9.27
C PRO A 79 -5.49 23.38 -10.63
N LEU A 80 -4.56 23.32 -11.60
CA LEU A 80 -4.72 23.86 -12.96
C LEU A 80 -5.02 22.78 -14.00
N GLY A 81 -5.04 21.48 -13.62
CA GLY A 81 -5.27 20.35 -14.52
C GLY A 81 -6.61 19.67 -14.24
N ALA A 82 -7.34 19.29 -15.29
CA ALA A 82 -8.51 18.44 -15.15
C ALA A 82 -8.11 17.10 -14.50
N SER A 83 -8.92 16.62 -13.57
CA SER A 83 -8.77 15.27 -13.03
C SER A 83 -8.91 14.27 -14.18
N ARG A 84 -7.89 13.43 -14.39
CA ARG A 84 -7.92 12.41 -15.45
C ARG A 84 -8.78 11.24 -14.99
N ALA A 85 -9.72 10.84 -15.81
CA ALA A 85 -10.53 9.65 -15.59
C ALA A 85 -9.70 8.38 -15.78
N PHE A 86 -10.07 7.30 -15.11
CA PHE A 86 -9.52 5.98 -15.37
C PHE A 86 -10.21 5.34 -16.56
N SER A 87 -9.46 4.69 -17.44
CA SER A 87 -10.02 3.89 -18.51
C SER A 87 -10.70 2.63 -17.96
N GLU A 88 -11.54 2.00 -18.76
CA GLU A 88 -12.20 0.74 -18.40
C GLU A 88 -11.18 -0.38 -18.13
N SER A 89 -10.09 -0.39 -18.91
CA SER A 89 -8.97 -1.31 -18.69
C SER A 89 -8.28 -1.08 -17.36
N ALA A 90 -8.08 0.18 -16.94
CA ALA A 90 -7.50 0.52 -15.65
C ALA A 90 -8.41 0.10 -14.49
N LEU A 91 -9.71 0.36 -14.59
CA LEU A 91 -10.69 -0.05 -13.57
C LEU A 91 -10.72 -1.58 -13.41
N SER A 92 -10.78 -2.32 -14.53
CA SER A 92 -10.74 -3.78 -14.51
C SER A 92 -9.45 -4.32 -13.88
N ALA A 93 -8.29 -3.77 -14.26
CA ALA A 93 -7.01 -4.17 -13.71
C ALA A 93 -6.89 -3.87 -12.20
N MET A 94 -7.42 -2.73 -11.74
CA MET A 94 -7.46 -2.40 -10.32
C MET A 94 -8.29 -3.38 -9.49
N LEU A 95 -9.44 -3.85 -10.02
CA LEU A 95 -10.31 -4.81 -9.34
C LEU A 95 -9.69 -6.23 -9.30
N GLN A 96 -8.84 -6.58 -10.26
CA GLN A 96 -8.19 -7.88 -10.34
C GLN A 96 -6.87 -7.95 -9.54
N HIS A 97 -6.32 -6.83 -9.12
CA HIS A 97 -5.05 -6.79 -8.40
C HIS A 97 -5.23 -7.06 -6.89
N ASP A 98 -4.32 -7.84 -6.29
CA ASP A 98 -4.39 -8.27 -4.89
C ASP A 98 -4.03 -7.19 -3.86
N TRP A 99 -3.47 -6.09 -4.29
CA TRP A 99 -3.09 -4.95 -3.44
C TRP A 99 -2.27 -5.35 -2.19
N PRO A 100 -1.11 -5.98 -2.33
CA PRO A 100 -0.30 -6.40 -1.17
C PRO A 100 0.11 -5.22 -0.28
N GLY A 101 0.32 -4.04 -0.85
CA GLY A 101 0.59 -2.78 -0.13
C GLY A 101 -0.67 -2.00 0.25
N ASN A 102 -1.87 -2.59 0.06
CA ASN A 102 -3.16 -2.00 0.41
C ASN A 102 -3.35 -0.56 -0.14
N VAL A 103 -3.96 0.31 0.65
CA VAL A 103 -4.27 1.70 0.27
C VAL A 103 -3.01 2.51 -0.06
N ARG A 104 -1.88 2.22 0.61
CA ARG A 104 -0.61 2.91 0.34
C ARG A 104 -0.11 2.61 -1.07
N GLU A 105 -0.17 1.37 -1.49
CA GLU A 105 0.20 0.96 -2.85
C GLU A 105 -0.70 1.63 -3.89
N LEU A 106 -2.03 1.58 -3.67
CA LEU A 106 -3.00 2.24 -4.54
C LEU A 106 -2.68 3.74 -4.71
N ALA A 107 -2.49 4.45 -3.60
CA ALA A 107 -2.16 5.87 -3.60
C ALA A 107 -0.87 6.19 -4.39
N MET A 108 0.19 5.38 -4.17
CA MET A 108 1.46 5.54 -4.88
C MET A 108 1.32 5.29 -6.38
N ARG A 109 0.60 4.25 -6.80
CA ARG A 109 0.39 3.92 -8.21
C ARG A 109 -0.44 4.99 -8.92
N VAL A 110 -1.50 5.48 -8.30
CA VAL A 110 -2.32 6.59 -8.83
C VAL A 110 -1.48 7.87 -8.96
N ARG A 111 -0.74 8.26 -7.91
CA ARG A 111 0.14 9.43 -7.96
C ARG A 111 1.15 9.35 -9.09
N ARG A 112 1.79 8.20 -9.28
CA ARG A 112 2.75 7.96 -10.35
C ARG A 112 2.08 8.05 -11.73
N ALA A 113 0.93 7.41 -11.92
CA ALA A 113 0.20 7.43 -13.18
C ALA A 113 -0.16 8.85 -13.61
N LEU A 114 -0.56 9.70 -12.66
CA LEU A 114 -0.87 11.10 -12.91
C LEU A 114 0.38 11.93 -13.23
N ALA A 115 1.51 11.63 -12.59
CA ALA A 115 2.76 12.36 -12.81
C ALA A 115 3.43 12.03 -14.14
N MET A 116 3.33 10.79 -14.62
CA MET A 116 4.06 10.31 -15.81
C MET A 116 3.16 10.19 -17.04
N GLY A 117 1.88 10.08 -16.90
CA GLY A 117 0.94 9.90 -18.01
C GLY A 117 0.62 11.24 -18.71
N SER A 118 0.64 11.23 -20.04
CA SER A 118 0.29 12.38 -20.89
C SER A 118 -1.07 12.22 -21.60
N ALA A 119 -1.68 11.04 -21.53
CA ALA A 119 -2.95 10.75 -22.18
C ALA A 119 -4.16 11.38 -21.45
N ALA A 120 -5.28 11.52 -22.13
CA ALA A 120 -6.53 12.07 -21.57
C ALA A 120 -7.12 11.21 -20.43
N GLN A 121 -6.83 9.90 -20.44
CA GLN A 121 -7.24 8.94 -19.41
C GLN A 121 -6.03 8.23 -18.82
N VAL A 122 -6.21 7.68 -17.61
CA VAL A 122 -5.22 6.84 -16.93
C VAL A 122 -5.45 5.40 -17.36
N GLU A 123 -4.46 4.79 -18.00
CA GLU A 123 -4.49 3.41 -18.46
C GLU A 123 -3.96 2.44 -17.40
N ALA A 124 -4.27 1.14 -17.53
CA ALA A 124 -3.73 0.10 -16.67
C ALA A 124 -2.19 0.07 -16.66
N SER A 125 -1.57 0.39 -17.80
CA SER A 125 -0.11 0.52 -17.95
C SER A 125 0.48 1.64 -17.11
N ASP A 126 -0.20 2.78 -17.00
CA ASP A 126 0.23 3.93 -16.20
C ASP A 126 0.26 3.58 -14.72
N LEU A 127 -0.69 2.78 -14.27
CA LEU A 127 -0.76 2.25 -12.91
C LEU A 127 0.27 1.14 -12.64
N GLY A 128 0.94 0.64 -13.69
CA GLY A 128 1.76 -0.56 -13.60
C GLY A 128 0.95 -1.82 -13.27
N LEU A 129 -0.35 -1.78 -13.56
CA LEU A 129 -1.27 -2.90 -13.45
C LEU A 129 -1.45 -3.48 -14.84
N HIS A 130 -0.61 -4.43 -15.18
CA HIS A 130 -0.82 -5.17 -16.42
C HIS A 130 -1.79 -6.31 -16.09
N GLY A 131 -3.05 -6.13 -16.45
CA GLY A 131 -4.02 -7.21 -16.54
C GLY A 131 -3.41 -8.33 -17.40
N GLY A 132 -3.60 -9.60 -16.99
CA GLY A 132 -2.91 -10.75 -17.51
C GLY A 132 -2.57 -10.70 -19.00
N PHE A 133 -1.31 -10.93 -19.30
CA PHE A 133 -0.73 -11.33 -20.58
C PHE A 133 -1.30 -10.74 -21.88
N ASP A 134 -1.65 -9.46 -21.93
CA ASP A 134 -1.87 -8.81 -23.22
C ASP A 134 -0.61 -8.04 -23.62
N ALA A 135 0.38 -8.81 -24.00
CA ALA A 135 1.48 -8.30 -24.80
C ALA A 135 0.92 -8.14 -26.21
N GLY A 136 0.73 -6.88 -26.61
CA GLY A 136 0.28 -6.59 -27.98
C GLY A 136 1.06 -7.40 -29.02
N PRO A 137 0.49 -7.61 -30.20
CA PRO A 137 1.13 -8.42 -31.26
C PRO A 137 2.53 -7.84 -31.56
N GLY A 138 3.57 -8.66 -31.31
CA GLY A 138 4.97 -8.28 -31.55
C GLY A 138 5.86 -8.10 -30.32
N ALA A 139 5.36 -8.30 -29.10
CA ALA A 139 6.22 -8.23 -27.90
C ALA A 139 7.26 -9.34 -27.88
N THR A 140 8.51 -8.97 -27.62
CA THR A 140 9.66 -9.89 -27.55
C THR A 140 9.75 -10.55 -26.16
N LEU A 141 10.49 -11.67 -26.06
CA LEU A 141 10.79 -12.29 -24.76
C LEU A 141 11.46 -11.31 -23.78
N GLU A 142 12.25 -10.38 -24.29
CA GLU A 142 12.91 -9.36 -23.47
C GLU A 142 11.89 -8.37 -22.90
N ASP A 143 10.84 -8.03 -23.63
CA ASP A 143 9.74 -7.20 -23.14
C ASP A 143 8.97 -7.87 -22.00
N TYR A 144 8.73 -9.18 -22.13
CA TYR A 144 8.13 -9.97 -21.05
C TYR A 144 9.02 -10.02 -19.80
N LYS A 145 10.32 -10.28 -19.97
CA LYS A 145 11.29 -10.29 -18.87
C LYS A 145 11.35 -8.93 -18.18
N ARG A 146 11.46 -7.85 -18.97
CA ARG A 146 11.52 -6.48 -18.45
C ARG A 146 10.28 -6.13 -17.63
N ARG A 147 9.10 -6.55 -18.07
CA ARG A 147 7.85 -6.34 -17.33
C ARG A 147 7.80 -7.15 -16.05
N ALA A 148 8.18 -8.44 -16.11
CA ALA A 148 8.21 -9.29 -14.92
C ALA A 148 9.22 -8.79 -13.88
N GLU A 149 10.41 -8.37 -14.30
CA GLU A 149 11.41 -7.72 -13.45
C GLU A 149 10.83 -6.46 -12.77
N TYR A 150 10.20 -5.59 -13.56
CA TYR A 150 9.58 -4.37 -13.06
C TYR A 150 8.49 -4.65 -12.02
N GLN A 151 7.57 -5.57 -12.32
CA GLN A 151 6.50 -5.93 -11.40
C GLN A 151 7.05 -6.48 -10.10
N ALA A 152 8.01 -7.42 -10.16
CA ALA A 152 8.65 -8.00 -8.99
C ALA A 152 9.32 -6.93 -8.10
N LEU A 153 9.98 -5.95 -8.72
CA LEU A 153 10.60 -4.83 -7.99
C LEU A 153 9.56 -3.96 -7.31
N CYS A 154 8.48 -3.59 -8.00
CA CYS A 154 7.39 -2.80 -7.43
C CYS A 154 6.74 -3.51 -6.24
N ASP A 155 6.46 -4.80 -6.36
CA ASP A 155 5.85 -5.61 -5.30
C ASP A 155 6.77 -5.72 -4.08
N ALA A 156 8.08 -5.90 -4.30
CA ALA A 156 9.06 -5.94 -3.21
C ALA A 156 9.19 -4.59 -2.50
N LEU A 157 9.18 -3.48 -3.23
CA LEU A 157 9.19 -2.13 -2.67
C LEU A 157 7.90 -1.81 -1.91
N ALA A 158 6.74 -2.24 -2.41
CA ALA A 158 5.46 -2.04 -1.73
C ALA A 158 5.41 -2.76 -0.39
N ARG A 159 5.97 -4.00 -0.32
CA ARG A 159 6.03 -4.80 0.91
C ARG A 159 7.07 -4.29 1.91
N HIS A 160 8.17 -3.73 1.44
CA HIS A 160 9.35 -3.38 2.25
C HIS A 160 9.84 -1.96 1.99
N SER A 161 8.93 -0.98 1.93
CA SER A 161 9.18 0.41 1.53
C SER A 161 10.30 1.11 2.32
N SER A 162 10.58 0.67 3.54
CA SER A 162 11.62 1.24 4.41
C SER A 162 12.91 0.42 4.47
N ASN A 163 12.96 -0.77 3.85
CA ASN A 163 14.10 -1.68 3.97
C ASN A 163 14.44 -2.37 2.64
N LEU A 164 15.25 -1.68 1.82
CA LEU A 164 15.68 -2.18 0.51
C LEU A 164 16.49 -3.48 0.59
N SER A 165 17.18 -3.73 1.71
CA SER A 165 17.93 -4.98 1.91
C SER A 165 16.98 -6.17 2.10
N LEU A 166 15.87 -5.97 2.78
CA LEU A 166 14.84 -6.98 2.95
C LEU A 166 14.07 -7.21 1.64
N ALA A 167 13.79 -6.15 0.88
CA ALA A 167 13.20 -6.24 -0.45
C ALA A 167 14.05 -7.09 -1.40
N ALA A 168 15.37 -6.86 -1.45
CA ALA A 168 16.29 -7.66 -2.24
C ALA A 168 16.30 -9.14 -1.81
N LYS A 169 16.32 -9.40 -0.51
CA LYS A 169 16.29 -10.77 0.05
C LYS A 169 14.99 -11.50 -0.30
N THR A 170 13.84 -10.80 -0.29
CA THR A 170 12.54 -11.36 -0.67
C THR A 170 12.52 -11.81 -2.14
N LEU A 171 13.22 -11.09 -3.02
CA LEU A 171 13.38 -11.46 -4.43
C LEU A 171 14.50 -12.47 -4.67
N GLY A 172 15.20 -12.93 -3.63
CA GLY A 172 16.31 -13.89 -3.77
C GLY A 172 17.54 -13.34 -4.50
N ILE A 173 17.71 -12.01 -4.55
CA ILE A 173 18.83 -11.34 -5.24
C ILE A 173 19.71 -10.55 -4.28
N SER A 174 20.97 -10.31 -4.71
CA SER A 174 21.89 -9.49 -3.93
C SER A 174 21.47 -8.01 -3.93
N ARG A 175 21.81 -7.29 -2.85
CA ARG A 175 21.54 -5.85 -2.74
C ARG A 175 22.11 -5.04 -3.92
N PRO A 176 23.35 -5.26 -4.40
CA PRO A 176 23.86 -4.57 -5.60
C PRO A 176 23.02 -4.84 -6.85
N THR A 177 22.60 -6.10 -7.05
CA THR A 177 21.72 -6.47 -8.18
C THR A 177 20.39 -5.75 -8.09
N PHE A 178 19.81 -5.66 -6.88
CA PHE A 178 18.55 -4.96 -6.64
C PHE A 178 18.66 -3.47 -7.01
N TYR A 179 19.70 -2.77 -6.56
CA TYR A 179 19.93 -1.36 -6.91
C TYR A 179 20.12 -1.18 -8.42
N ARG A 180 20.90 -2.04 -9.08
CA ARG A 180 21.08 -1.98 -10.54
C ARG A 180 19.75 -2.12 -11.28
N LEU A 181 18.88 -3.03 -10.82
CA LEU A 181 17.56 -3.21 -11.42
C LEU A 181 16.64 -2.01 -11.15
N LEU A 182 16.67 -1.42 -9.95
CA LEU A 182 15.91 -0.20 -9.66
C LEU A 182 16.31 0.96 -10.57
N HIS A 183 17.62 1.17 -10.80
CA HIS A 183 18.10 2.15 -11.76
C HIS A 183 17.68 1.83 -13.20
N LYS A 184 17.84 0.56 -13.63
CA LYS A 184 17.40 0.10 -14.97
C LYS A 184 15.94 0.43 -15.24
N HIS A 185 15.10 0.30 -14.23
CA HIS A 185 13.66 0.51 -14.31
C HIS A 185 13.19 1.91 -13.84
N GLN A 186 14.12 2.83 -13.57
CA GLN A 186 13.83 4.19 -13.11
C GLN A 186 12.92 4.25 -11.87
N LEU A 187 13.15 3.34 -10.93
CA LEU A 187 12.42 3.25 -9.67
C LEU A 187 13.17 3.93 -8.51
N LEU A 188 14.37 4.41 -8.76
CA LEU A 188 15.22 5.24 -7.91
C LEU A 188 15.61 6.50 -8.63
#